data_f617e903d982bfcb0c85e94698dd8263
#
_entry.id   f617e903d982bfcb0c85e94698dd8263
#
_cell.length_a   1.000
_cell.length_b   1.000
_cell.length_c   1.000
_cell.angle_alpha   90.00
_cell.angle_beta   90.00
_cell.angle_gamma   90.00
#
_symmetry.space_group_name_H-M   'P 1'
#
loop_
_entity.id
_entity.type
_entity.pdbx_description
1 polymer ?
#
loop_
_entity_poly.entity_id
_entity_poly.type
_entity_poly.pdbx_seq_one_letter_code
_entity_poly.pdbx_strand_id
1 'polypeptide(L)' 'MTNNQQMMLWCRDWAVINGFVLCVHCSKGQMLAVSRDRFVHDPECVVRNESEPHPWVALLEIVEKEHG' A
#
# COMPACT_ATOMS: atom_id res chain seq x y z
N MET A 1 -16.22 -8.18 8.88
CA MET A 1 -16.70 -7.76 7.92
C MET A 1 -16.19 -6.63 7.00
N THR A 2 -16.47 -5.36 7.25
CA THR A 2 -16.05 -4.29 6.33
C THR A 2 -14.54 -4.21 6.19
N ASN A 3 -13.79 -4.54 7.24
CA ASN A 3 -12.34 -4.43 7.21
C ASN A 3 -11.69 -5.42 6.26
N ASN A 4 -12.29 -6.61 6.10
CA ASN A 4 -11.77 -7.58 5.13
C ASN A 4 -11.86 -7.04 3.71
N GLN A 5 -12.93 -6.33 3.40
CA GLN A 5 -13.11 -5.76 2.09
C GLN A 5 -12.06 -4.68 1.81
N GLN A 6 -11.78 -3.83 2.80
CA GLN A 6 -10.75 -2.80 2.64
C GLN A 6 -9.38 -3.42 2.46
N MET A 7 -9.06 -4.46 3.23
CA MET A 7 -7.78 -5.16 3.09
C MET A 7 -7.65 -5.79 1.72
N MET A 8 -8.71 -6.37 1.19
CA MET A 8 -8.68 -6.97 -0.14
C MET A 8 -8.43 -5.92 -1.21
N LEU A 9 -9.04 -4.74 -1.08
CA LEU A 9 -8.82 -3.65 -2.01
C LEU A 9 -7.37 -3.16 -1.95
N TRP A 10 -6.81 -3.07 -0.74
CA TRP A 10 -5.42 -2.67 -0.57
C TRP A 10 -4.49 -3.69 -1.22
N CYS A 11 -4.71 -4.97 -0.98
CA CYS A 11 -3.87 -6.05 -1.50
C CYS A 11 -3.95 -6.20 -3.02
N ARG A 12 -4.93 -5.56 -3.64
CA ARG A 12 -5.04 -5.60 -5.09
C ARG A 12 -3.86 -4.90 -5.76
N ASP A 13 -3.32 -3.87 -5.13
CA ASP A 13 -2.24 -3.07 -5.69
C ASP A 13 -0.93 -3.20 -4.92
N TRP A 14 -0.98 -3.76 -3.70
CA TRP A 14 0.17 -3.73 -2.79
C TRP A 14 0.46 -5.09 -2.18
N ALA A 15 1.73 -5.32 -1.85
CA ALA A 15 2.15 -6.49 -1.09
C ALA A 15 3.21 -6.06 -0.08
N VAL A 16 3.31 -6.77 1.04
CA VAL A 16 4.32 -6.47 2.07
C VAL A 16 5.30 -7.64 2.10
N ILE A 17 6.57 -7.34 1.90
CA ILE A 17 7.64 -8.33 1.91
C ILE A 17 8.84 -7.75 2.64
N ASN A 18 9.25 -8.42 3.72
CA ASN A 18 10.48 -8.07 4.46
C ASN A 18 10.55 -6.59 4.87
N GLY A 19 9.44 -6.04 5.34
CA GLY A 19 9.40 -4.65 5.79
C GLY A 19 9.28 -3.62 4.70
N PHE A 20 9.05 -4.06 3.46
CA PHE A 20 8.78 -3.18 2.33
C PHE A 20 7.35 -3.37 1.87
N VAL A 21 6.71 -2.27 1.48
CA VAL A 21 5.48 -2.35 0.70
C VAL A 21 5.87 -2.25 -0.78
N LEU A 22 5.31 -3.13 -1.60
CA LEU A 22 5.61 -3.18 -3.02
C LEU A 22 4.35 -2.95 -3.83
N CYS A 23 4.48 -2.21 -4.92
CA CYS A 23 3.43 -2.13 -5.91
C CYS A 23 3.47 -3.40 -6.76
N VAL A 24 2.36 -4.15 -6.81
CA VAL A 24 2.34 -5.41 -7.54
C VAL A 24 2.41 -5.22 -9.07
N HIS A 25 2.20 -3.99 -9.53
CA HIS A 25 2.20 -3.67 -10.96
C HIS A 25 3.56 -3.25 -11.49
N CYS A 26 4.41 -2.63 -10.66
CA CYS A 26 5.71 -2.15 -11.10
C CYS A 26 6.88 -2.64 -10.23
N SER A 27 6.59 -3.32 -9.15
CA SER A 27 7.59 -3.90 -8.23
C SER A 27 8.47 -2.89 -7.51
N LYS A 28 8.13 -1.62 -7.54
CA LYS A 28 8.82 -0.63 -6.70
C LYS A 28 8.42 -0.81 -5.25
N GLY A 29 9.33 -0.53 -4.33
CA GLY A 29 9.12 -0.75 -2.92
C GLY A 29 9.36 0.49 -2.08
N GLN A 30 8.78 0.51 -0.88
CA GLN A 30 8.98 1.58 0.09
C GLN A 30 9.16 0.95 1.47
N MET A 31 10.22 1.37 2.16
CA MET A 31 10.48 0.89 3.52
C MET A 31 9.51 1.52 4.51
N LEU A 32 9.22 0.79 5.58
CA LEU A 32 8.39 1.29 6.66
C LEU A 32 8.97 2.59 7.27
N ALA A 33 10.29 2.71 7.31
CA ALA A 33 10.95 3.88 7.88
C ALA A 33 10.55 5.20 7.19
N VAL A 34 10.15 5.12 5.92
CA VAL A 34 9.70 6.29 5.15
C VAL A 34 8.23 6.19 4.79
N SER A 35 7.44 5.57 5.65
CA SER A 35 6.03 5.26 5.39
C SER A 35 5.17 6.50 5.16
N ARG A 36 5.57 7.65 5.66
CA ARG A 36 4.81 8.89 5.50
C ARG A 36 5.11 9.61 4.20
N ASP A 37 6.16 9.18 3.49
CA ASP A 37 6.49 9.76 2.20
C ASP A 37 5.57 9.22 1.12
N ARG A 38 5.40 10.01 0.07
CA ARG A 38 4.60 9.56 -1.07
C ARG A 38 5.32 8.40 -1.76
N PHE A 39 4.58 7.36 -2.09
CA PHE A 39 5.13 6.22 -2.80
C PHE A 39 5.54 6.61 -4.22
N VAL A 40 6.74 6.20 -4.63
CA VAL A 40 7.27 6.50 -5.95
C VAL A 40 7.14 5.25 -6.82
N HIS A 41 6.27 5.31 -7.81
CA HIS A 41 6.09 4.24 -8.78
C HIS A 41 7.09 4.35 -9.91
N ASP A 42 7.26 3.24 -10.64
CA ASP A 42 7.93 3.29 -11.92
C ASP A 42 7.15 4.23 -12.85
N PRO A 43 7.84 5.05 -13.66
CA PRO A 43 7.14 5.98 -14.56
C PRO A 43 6.16 5.30 -15.52
N GLU A 44 6.35 4.02 -15.80
CA GLU A 44 5.48 3.26 -16.69
C GLU A 44 4.42 2.46 -15.95
N CYS A 45 4.32 2.60 -14.63
CA CYS A 45 3.35 1.85 -13.85
C CYS A 45 1.93 2.26 -14.25
N VAL A 46 1.10 1.26 -14.55
CA VAL A 46 -0.26 1.51 -15.04
C VAL A 46 -1.17 2.14 -14.00
N VAL A 47 -0.84 1.98 -12.71
CA VAL A 47 -1.68 2.51 -11.62
C VAL A 47 -1.02 3.67 -10.88
N ARG A 48 0.04 4.24 -11.42
CA ARG A 48 0.83 5.24 -10.68
C ARG A 48 0.02 6.47 -10.26
N ASN A 49 -0.99 6.83 -11.01
CA ASN A 49 -1.83 7.99 -10.71
C ASN A 49 -3.14 7.62 -10.04
N GLU A 50 -3.45 6.33 -9.96
CA GLU A 50 -4.73 5.86 -9.47
C GLU A 50 -4.63 5.14 -8.12
N SER A 51 -3.42 4.65 -7.77
CA SER A 51 -3.24 3.92 -6.52
C SER A 51 -3.08 4.88 -5.35
N GLU A 52 -3.15 4.32 -4.15
CA GLU A 52 -2.97 5.09 -2.92
C GLU A 52 -1.56 5.68 -2.87
N PRO A 53 -1.40 7.00 -2.71
CA PRO A 53 -0.06 7.60 -2.64
C PRO A 53 0.71 7.27 -1.36
N HIS A 54 0.01 6.80 -0.32
CA HIS A 54 0.63 6.48 0.97
C HIS A 54 0.18 5.09 1.41
N PRO A 55 0.69 4.02 0.78
CA PRO A 55 0.20 2.67 1.04
C PRO A 55 0.44 2.20 2.47
N TRP A 56 1.57 2.58 3.10
CA TRP A 56 1.81 2.22 4.49
C TRP A 56 0.79 2.85 5.42
N VAL A 57 0.50 4.13 5.22
CA VAL A 57 -0.46 4.84 6.05
C VAL A 57 -1.85 4.22 5.89
N ALA A 58 -2.24 3.93 4.66
CA ALA A 58 -3.52 3.30 4.38
C ALA A 58 -3.63 1.93 5.06
N LEU A 59 -2.57 1.13 4.99
CA LEU A 59 -2.56 -0.19 5.62
C LEU A 59 -2.70 -0.07 7.14
N LEU A 60 -1.95 0.84 7.75
CA LEU A 60 -2.01 1.01 9.20
C LEU A 60 -3.39 1.47 9.64
N GLU A 61 -4.04 2.32 8.87
CA GLU A 61 -5.41 2.74 9.17
C GLU A 61 -6.39 1.57 9.13
N ILE A 62 -6.24 0.68 8.16
CA ILE A 62 -7.09 -0.51 8.06
C ILE A 62 -6.91 -1.39 9.28
N VAL A 63 -5.66 -1.62 9.68
CA VAL A 63 -5.35 -2.46 10.84
C VAL A 63 -5.89 -1.84 12.12
N GLU A 64 -5.78 -0.53 12.29
CA GLU A 64 -6.31 0.15 13.46
C GLU A 64 -7.82 0.00 13.57
N LYS A 65 -8.52 0.07 12.44
CA LYS A 65 -9.97 -0.09 12.44
C LYS A 65 -10.40 -1.48 12.85
N GLU A 66 -9.60 -2.49 12.51
CA GLU A 66 -9.89 -3.86 12.92
C GLU A 66 -9.80 -4.03 14.45
N HIS A 67 -8.89 -3.32 15.07
CA HIS A 67 -8.68 -3.42 16.51
C HIS A 67 -9.57 -2.47 17.29
N GLY A 68 -10.05 -1.46 16.65
CA GLY A 68 -10.93 -0.50 17.27
C GLY A 68 -12.37 -0.94 17.23
#